data_960c18b502aa6344c7d1cde4243f0c45
#
_entry.id   960c18b502aa6344c7d1cde4243f0c45
#
_cell.length_a   1.000
_cell.length_b   1.000
_cell.length_c   1.000
_cell.angle_alpha   90.00
_cell.angle_beta   90.00
_cell.angle_gamma   90.00
#
_symmetry.space_group_name_H-M   'P 1'
#
loop_
_entity.id
_entity.type
_entity.pdbx_description
1 polymer ?
#
loop_
_entity_poly.entity_id
_entity_poly.type
_entity_poly.pdbx_seq_one_letter_code
_entity_poly.pdbx_strand_id
1 'polypeptide(L)'
;MIPLSQLLPQAEPMILLTGYEEPLSEDAVAAFVDVTPMAPFYERALGGVPACVALEYMAQTMALLVGLRDRRRGVSPRVGFVLGSRKLETKVPFFHDGERYRISATCTYEDESFGSFDCVIADRDGVEVAKATMTAFQPEGEITTEKIKEFA
;
A
#
# COMPACT_ATOMS: atom_id res chain seq x y z
N MET A 1 -0.96 -11.27 15.80
CA MET A 1 -0.74 -10.62 14.50
C MET A 1 0.39 -9.59 14.63
N ILE A 2 1.29 -9.54 13.69
CA ILE A 2 2.46 -8.64 13.75
C ILE A 2 2.00 -7.20 13.50
N PRO A 3 2.43 -6.23 14.32
CA PRO A 3 2.06 -4.82 14.11
C PRO A 3 2.57 -4.28 12.77
N LEU A 4 1.79 -3.40 12.15
CA LEU A 4 2.16 -2.75 10.88
C LEU A 4 3.50 -2.02 10.98
N SER A 5 3.81 -1.40 12.11
CA SER A 5 5.08 -0.70 12.34
C SER A 5 6.32 -1.59 12.21
N GLN A 6 6.15 -2.91 12.36
CA GLN A 6 7.22 -3.89 12.20
C GLN A 6 7.28 -4.49 10.80
N LEU A 7 6.28 -4.25 9.97
CA LEU A 7 6.16 -4.82 8.63
C LEU A 7 6.42 -3.78 7.53
N LEU A 8 6.07 -2.51 7.79
CA LEU A 8 6.20 -1.43 6.83
C LEU A 8 7.51 -0.68 7.03
N PRO A 9 8.12 -0.16 5.94
CA PRO A 9 9.29 0.71 6.05
C PRO A 9 8.94 2.10 6.61
N GLN A 10 7.67 2.51 6.49
CA GLN A 10 7.20 3.78 7.02
C GLN A 10 7.11 3.74 8.55
N ALA A 11 7.21 4.91 9.18
CA ALA A 11 7.00 5.11 10.61
C ALA A 11 5.79 6.01 10.84
N GLU A 12 5.16 5.91 12.03
CA GLU A 12 4.11 6.84 12.39
C GLU A 12 4.62 8.30 12.33
N PRO A 13 3.80 9.27 11.89
CA PRO A 13 2.38 9.18 11.56
C PRO A 13 2.08 8.79 10.11
N MET A 14 3.06 8.31 9.33
CA MET A 14 2.91 8.03 7.90
C MET A 14 2.37 6.62 7.60
N ILE A 15 2.08 5.82 8.60
CA ILE A 15 1.38 4.55 8.41
C ILE A 15 -0.12 4.86 8.29
N LEU A 16 -0.64 4.71 7.08
CA LEU A 16 -2.03 5.04 6.78
C LEU A 16 -2.99 3.87 6.96
N LEU A 17 -2.49 2.65 6.87
CA LEU A 17 -3.31 1.45 7.05
C LEU A 17 -3.71 1.31 8.53
N THR A 18 -4.95 0.88 8.76
CA THR A 18 -5.46 0.62 10.12
C THR A 18 -5.11 -0.80 10.57
N GLY A 19 -5.14 -1.74 9.64
CA GLY A 19 -4.84 -3.14 9.92
C GLY A 19 -4.76 -3.95 8.64
N TYR A 20 -4.63 -5.28 8.80
CA TYR A 20 -4.56 -6.19 7.66
C TYR A 20 -5.19 -7.53 8.01
N GLU A 21 -5.51 -8.29 6.97
CA GLU A 21 -6.04 -9.65 7.09
C GLU A 21 -4.90 -10.66 6.97
N GLU A 22 -5.07 -11.84 7.52
CA GLU A 22 -4.12 -12.95 7.29
C GLU A 22 -4.04 -13.24 5.79
N PRO A 23 -2.82 -13.25 5.22
CA PRO A 23 -2.66 -13.54 3.79
C PRO A 23 -3.17 -14.92 3.42
N LEU A 24 -3.93 -15.01 2.34
CA LEU A 24 -4.40 -16.27 1.79
C LEU A 24 -3.34 -16.96 0.94
N SER A 25 -2.33 -16.23 0.48
CA SER A 25 -1.24 -16.76 -0.33
C SER A 25 0.02 -15.91 -0.16
N GLU A 26 1.13 -16.38 -0.72
CA GLU A 26 2.39 -15.61 -0.74
C GLU A 26 2.36 -14.44 -1.73
N ASP A 27 1.39 -14.43 -2.65
CA ASP A 27 1.32 -13.45 -3.72
C ASP A 27 0.25 -12.38 -3.51
N ALA A 28 -0.55 -12.49 -2.46
CA ALA A 28 -1.64 -11.55 -2.23
C ALA A 28 -1.84 -11.25 -0.76
N VAL A 29 -2.18 -10.02 -0.47
CA VAL A 29 -2.53 -9.54 0.87
C VAL A 29 -3.66 -8.53 0.77
N ALA A 30 -4.44 -8.41 1.83
CA ALA A 30 -5.41 -7.35 1.99
C ALA A 30 -5.19 -6.61 3.30
N ALA A 31 -5.30 -5.32 3.24
CA ALA A 31 -5.30 -4.41 4.37
C ALA A 31 -6.62 -3.66 4.42
N PHE A 32 -6.83 -2.91 5.48
CA PHE A 32 -8.00 -2.04 5.56
C PHE A 32 -7.64 -0.69 6.19
N VAL A 33 -8.46 0.29 5.85
CA VAL A 33 -8.38 1.65 6.38
C VAL A 33 -9.74 2.02 6.94
N ASP A 34 -9.76 2.45 8.19
CA ASP A 34 -10.93 3.05 8.83
C ASP A 34 -10.80 4.56 8.72
N VAL A 35 -11.69 5.19 7.96
CA VAL A 35 -11.67 6.63 7.73
C VAL A 35 -12.36 7.33 8.89
N THR A 36 -11.59 8.15 9.61
CA THR A 36 -12.08 8.94 10.74
C THR A 36 -11.53 10.36 10.64
N PRO A 37 -12.10 11.34 11.36
CA PRO A 37 -11.53 12.70 11.40
C PRO A 37 -10.08 12.77 11.92
N MET A 38 -9.60 11.72 12.57
CA MET A 38 -8.22 11.62 13.05
C MET A 38 -7.29 10.99 12.03
N ALA A 39 -7.81 10.47 10.91
CA ALA A 39 -6.99 9.82 9.89
C ALA A 39 -6.07 10.83 9.21
N PRO A 40 -4.82 10.44 8.85
CA PRO A 40 -3.96 11.28 8.04
C PRO A 40 -4.65 11.65 6.72
N PHE A 41 -4.46 12.89 6.30
CA PHE A 41 -5.05 13.45 5.07
C PHE A 41 -6.57 13.62 5.09
N TYR A 42 -7.22 13.41 6.23
CA TYR A 42 -8.64 13.71 6.37
C TYR A 42 -8.90 15.21 6.17
N GLU A 43 -9.85 15.52 5.31
CA GLU A 43 -10.27 16.89 5.04
C GLU A 43 -11.70 17.12 5.50
N ARG A 44 -11.89 18.03 6.46
CA ARG A 44 -13.22 18.34 7.01
C ARG A 44 -14.19 18.86 5.95
N ALA A 45 -13.69 19.65 5.01
CA ALA A 45 -14.52 20.22 3.95
C ALA A 45 -15.10 19.12 3.04
N LEU A 46 -14.42 17.98 2.90
CA LEU A 46 -14.89 16.84 2.10
C LEU A 46 -15.66 15.82 2.94
N GLY A 47 -15.43 15.78 4.24
CA GLY A 47 -15.95 14.71 5.09
C GLY A 47 -15.26 13.37 4.83
N GLY A 48 -13.98 13.40 4.51
CA GLY A 48 -13.23 12.19 4.21
C GLY A 48 -11.82 12.47 3.72
N VAL A 49 -11.19 11.43 3.17
CA VAL A 49 -9.83 11.46 2.63
C VAL A 49 -9.88 11.55 1.11
N PRO A 50 -9.18 12.51 0.47
CA PRO A 50 -9.20 12.64 -0.99
C PRO A 50 -8.80 11.36 -1.72
N ALA A 51 -9.43 11.11 -2.86
CA ALA A 51 -9.21 9.89 -3.65
C ALA A 51 -7.75 9.72 -4.13
N CYS A 52 -6.99 10.82 -4.27
CA CYS A 52 -5.58 10.74 -4.66
C CYS A 52 -4.71 9.97 -3.63
N VAL A 53 -5.14 9.87 -2.38
CA VAL A 53 -4.45 9.09 -1.34
C VAL A 53 -4.55 7.59 -1.61
N ALA A 54 -5.41 7.15 -2.53
CA ALA A 54 -5.52 5.74 -2.93
C ALA A 54 -4.16 5.13 -3.32
N LEU A 55 -3.31 5.88 -4.01
CA LEU A 55 -1.98 5.42 -4.41
C LEU A 55 -1.12 5.06 -3.20
N GLU A 56 -1.18 5.85 -2.15
CA GLU A 56 -0.42 5.57 -0.93
C GLU A 56 -1.00 4.38 -0.17
N TYR A 57 -2.31 4.23 -0.10
CA TYR A 57 -2.94 3.04 0.47
C TYR A 57 -2.49 1.77 -0.25
N MET A 58 -2.48 1.82 -1.58
CA MET A 58 -2.02 0.71 -2.42
C MET A 58 -0.54 0.42 -2.23
N ALA A 59 0.30 1.46 -2.23
CA ALA A 59 1.75 1.32 -2.04
C ALA A 59 2.07 0.70 -0.68
N GLN A 60 1.40 1.11 0.38
CA GLN A 60 1.61 0.52 1.71
C GLN A 60 1.13 -0.92 1.78
N THR A 61 0.05 -1.27 1.08
CA THR A 61 -0.42 -2.65 1.02
C THR A 61 0.56 -3.55 0.25
N MET A 62 1.16 -3.03 -0.81
CA MET A 62 2.26 -3.73 -1.51
C MET A 62 3.46 -3.95 -0.57
N ALA A 63 3.87 -2.90 0.15
CA ALA A 63 4.95 -2.97 1.12
C ALA A 63 4.66 -3.97 2.23
N LEU A 64 3.40 -4.07 2.64
CA LEU A 64 2.95 -5.05 3.63
C LEU A 64 3.17 -6.49 3.14
N LEU A 65 2.84 -6.78 1.89
CA LEU A 65 3.09 -8.10 1.30
C LEU A 65 4.58 -8.46 1.33
N VAL A 66 5.42 -7.53 0.90
CA VAL A 66 6.87 -7.71 0.92
C VAL A 66 7.39 -7.84 2.35
N GLY A 67 6.89 -7.02 3.27
CA GLY A 67 7.27 -7.08 4.68
C GLY A 67 6.92 -8.41 5.35
N LEU A 68 5.77 -8.98 5.03
CA LEU A 68 5.37 -10.31 5.52
C LEU A 68 6.27 -11.41 4.99
N ARG A 69 6.65 -11.33 3.72
CA ARG A 69 7.60 -12.26 3.11
C ARG A 69 8.98 -12.14 3.74
N ASP A 70 9.48 -10.93 3.90
CA ASP A 70 10.78 -10.65 4.51
C ASP A 70 10.81 -11.16 5.95
N ARG A 71 9.73 -10.96 6.70
CA ARG A 71 9.62 -11.43 8.08
C ARG A 71 9.73 -12.95 8.17
N ARG A 72 9.11 -13.69 7.25
CA ARG A 72 9.21 -15.16 7.18
C ARG A 72 10.64 -15.62 6.91
N ARG A 73 11.42 -14.81 6.20
CA ARG A 73 12.82 -15.07 5.87
C ARG A 73 13.79 -14.55 6.92
N GLY A 74 13.29 -13.90 7.99
CA GLY A 74 14.11 -13.30 9.02
C GLY A 74 14.83 -12.02 8.60
N VAL A 75 14.35 -11.35 7.55
CA VAL A 75 14.91 -10.10 7.02
C VAL A 75 14.09 -8.92 7.51
N SER A 76 14.75 -7.81 7.85
CA SER A 76 14.07 -6.57 8.24
C SER A 76 13.37 -5.93 7.04
N PRO A 77 12.26 -5.17 7.26
CA PRO A 77 11.59 -4.46 6.18
C PRO A 77 12.55 -3.58 5.38
N ARG A 78 12.47 -3.68 4.06
CA ARG A 78 13.32 -2.92 3.14
C ARG A 78 12.54 -1.79 2.50
N VAL A 79 13.24 -0.70 2.18
CA VAL A 79 12.64 0.42 1.47
C VAL A 79 12.43 0.05 0.00
N GLY A 80 11.21 0.25 -0.49
CA GLY A 80 10.87 0.09 -1.89
C GLY A 80 10.40 1.42 -2.49
N PHE A 81 10.50 1.53 -3.81
CA PHE A 81 10.09 2.71 -4.55
C PHE A 81 8.98 2.35 -5.53
N VAL A 82 7.89 3.11 -5.51
CA VAL A 82 6.88 3.02 -6.56
C VAL A 82 7.41 3.76 -7.78
N LEU A 83 7.62 3.03 -8.87
CA LEU A 83 8.11 3.61 -10.13
C LEU A 83 6.99 4.22 -10.95
N GLY A 84 5.78 3.71 -10.81
CA GLY A 84 4.63 4.22 -11.53
C GLY A 84 3.37 3.43 -11.27
N SER A 85 2.27 4.01 -11.70
CA SER A 85 0.98 3.34 -11.73
C SER A 85 0.43 3.39 -13.14
N ARG A 86 -0.21 2.30 -13.54
CA ARG A 86 -0.93 2.23 -14.81
C ARG A 86 -2.40 2.06 -14.52
N LYS A 87 -3.24 2.68 -15.34
CA LYS A 87 -4.69 2.49 -15.29
C LYS A 87 -5.28 2.78 -13.90
N LEU A 88 -4.74 3.80 -13.20
CA LEU A 88 -5.37 4.24 -11.97
C LEU A 88 -6.76 4.77 -12.28
N GLU A 89 -7.76 4.13 -11.70
CA GLU A 89 -9.15 4.57 -11.78
C GLU A 89 -9.69 4.75 -10.36
N THR A 90 -10.34 5.87 -10.12
CA THR A 90 -11.10 6.12 -8.89
C THR A 90 -12.55 6.40 -9.27
N LYS A 91 -13.47 5.69 -8.63
CA LYS A 91 -14.92 5.82 -8.87
C LYS A 91 -15.60 6.73 -7.84
N VAL A 92 -14.82 7.18 -6.86
CA VAL A 92 -15.28 8.09 -5.81
C VAL A 92 -14.34 9.28 -5.72
N PRO A 93 -14.84 10.49 -5.39
CA PRO A 93 -13.98 11.66 -5.23
C PRO A 93 -13.19 11.65 -3.91
N PHE A 94 -13.67 10.92 -2.91
CA PHE A 94 -13.03 10.79 -1.61
C PHE A 94 -13.50 9.54 -0.88
N PHE A 95 -12.72 9.10 0.10
CA PHE A 95 -13.06 8.00 1.00
C PHE A 95 -13.83 8.56 2.20
N HIS A 96 -15.06 8.09 2.39
CA HIS A 96 -16.02 8.69 3.32
C HIS A 96 -15.70 8.43 4.79
N ASP A 97 -15.91 9.43 5.62
CA ASP A 97 -15.86 9.34 7.07
C ASP A 97 -16.79 8.23 7.58
N GLY A 98 -16.31 7.48 8.56
CA GLY A 98 -17.07 6.38 9.17
C GLY A 98 -17.06 5.08 8.37
N GLU A 99 -16.45 5.05 7.20
CA GLU A 99 -16.39 3.87 6.34
C GLU A 99 -15.06 3.11 6.49
N ARG A 100 -15.13 1.80 6.28
CA ARG A 100 -13.94 0.95 6.15
C ARG A 100 -13.74 0.57 4.70
N TYR A 101 -12.53 0.75 4.21
CA TYR A 101 -12.14 0.35 2.86
C TYR A 101 -11.10 -0.77 2.95
N ARG A 102 -11.26 -1.78 2.09
CA ARG A 102 -10.35 -2.90 1.97
C ARG A 102 -9.46 -2.70 0.76
N ILE A 103 -8.16 -2.78 0.97
CA ILE A 103 -7.18 -2.64 -0.10
C ILE A 103 -6.51 -4.01 -0.31
N SER A 104 -6.62 -4.56 -1.51
CA SER A 104 -5.91 -5.78 -1.88
C SER A 104 -4.77 -5.46 -2.81
N ALA A 105 -3.68 -6.19 -2.67
CA ALA A 105 -2.53 -6.15 -3.56
C ALA A 105 -2.16 -7.57 -3.93
N THR A 106 -2.10 -7.83 -5.23
CA THR A 106 -1.74 -9.14 -5.78
C THR A 106 -0.51 -8.97 -6.67
N CYS A 107 0.56 -9.68 -6.34
CA CYS A 107 1.77 -9.69 -7.16
C CYS A 107 1.52 -10.50 -8.43
N THR A 108 1.66 -9.85 -9.59
CA THR A 108 1.44 -10.48 -10.90
C THR A 108 2.73 -10.84 -11.61
N TYR A 109 3.80 -10.15 -11.27
CA TYR A 109 5.15 -10.39 -11.78
C TYR A 109 6.17 -9.94 -10.75
N GLU A 110 7.25 -10.69 -10.62
CA GLU A 110 8.34 -10.34 -9.72
C GLU A 110 9.66 -10.91 -10.24
N ASP A 111 10.71 -10.11 -10.17
CA ASP A 111 12.09 -10.55 -10.31
C ASP A 111 12.89 -10.08 -9.09
N GLU A 112 14.24 -10.11 -9.16
CA GLU A 112 15.09 -9.78 -8.02
C GLU A 112 14.88 -8.38 -7.45
N SER A 113 14.48 -7.41 -8.29
CA SER A 113 14.42 -5.99 -7.93
C SER A 113 13.06 -5.35 -8.24
N PHE A 114 12.32 -5.88 -9.21
CA PHE A 114 11.08 -5.29 -9.68
C PHE A 114 9.89 -6.17 -9.35
N GLY A 115 8.77 -5.52 -9.07
CA GLY A 115 7.50 -6.19 -8.90
C GLY A 115 6.37 -5.43 -9.56
N SER A 116 5.41 -6.15 -10.13
CA SER A 116 4.16 -5.60 -10.62
C SER A 116 3.01 -6.14 -9.81
N PHE A 117 2.08 -5.26 -9.43
CA PHE A 117 0.99 -5.57 -8.52
C PHE A 117 -0.31 -5.02 -9.07
N ASP A 118 -1.36 -5.82 -9.00
CA ASP A 118 -2.73 -5.36 -9.20
C ASP A 118 -3.30 -4.99 -7.84
N CYS A 119 -3.75 -3.74 -7.70
CA CYS A 119 -4.31 -3.21 -6.47
C CYS A 119 -5.76 -2.80 -6.66
N VAL A 120 -6.61 -3.15 -5.71
CA VAL A 120 -8.04 -2.82 -5.72
C VAL A 120 -8.43 -2.31 -4.34
N ILE A 121 -9.21 -1.22 -4.31
CA ILE A 121 -9.86 -0.74 -3.10
C ILE A 121 -11.35 -0.97 -3.23
N ALA A 122 -11.96 -1.63 -2.26
CA ALA A 122 -13.38 -1.90 -2.19
C ALA A 122 -13.99 -1.30 -0.93
N ASP A 123 -15.27 -0.91 -1.02
CA ASP A 123 -16.02 -0.46 0.14
C ASP A 123 -16.50 -1.64 0.99
N ARG A 124 -17.27 -1.36 2.06
CA ARG A 124 -17.76 -2.41 2.97
C ARG A 124 -18.71 -3.40 2.31
N ASP A 125 -19.36 -3.02 1.21
CA ASP A 125 -20.26 -3.88 0.45
C ASP A 125 -19.51 -4.69 -0.63
N GLY A 126 -18.18 -4.55 -0.70
CA GLY A 126 -17.37 -5.22 -1.69
C GLY A 126 -17.37 -4.54 -3.06
N VAL A 127 -17.91 -3.33 -3.17
CA VAL A 127 -17.92 -2.57 -4.42
C VAL A 127 -16.56 -1.93 -4.65
N GLU A 128 -15.97 -2.18 -5.81
CA GLU A 128 -14.71 -1.58 -6.20
C GLU A 128 -14.85 -0.07 -6.35
N VAL A 129 -14.03 0.70 -5.62
CA VAL A 129 -14.02 2.16 -5.66
C VAL A 129 -12.72 2.73 -6.25
N ALA A 130 -11.67 1.94 -6.30
CA ALA A 130 -10.43 2.31 -6.98
C ALA A 130 -9.66 1.06 -7.40
N LYS A 131 -8.89 1.18 -8.48
CA LYS A 131 -7.97 0.14 -8.91
C LYS A 131 -6.78 0.73 -9.66
N ALA A 132 -5.67 0.02 -9.62
CA ALA A 132 -4.46 0.39 -10.36
C ALA A 132 -3.56 -0.82 -10.56
N THR A 133 -2.73 -0.77 -11.60
CA THR A 133 -1.56 -1.63 -11.72
C THR A 133 -0.35 -0.81 -11.28
N MET A 134 0.37 -1.30 -10.29
CA MET A 134 1.50 -0.61 -9.67
C MET A 134 2.80 -1.35 -9.97
N THR A 135 3.84 -0.61 -10.30
CA THR A 135 5.19 -1.16 -10.45
C THR A 135 6.07 -0.61 -9.35
N ALA A 136 6.78 -1.48 -8.67
CA ALA A 136 7.69 -1.14 -7.58
C ALA A 136 9.09 -1.66 -7.84
N PHE A 137 10.07 -0.95 -7.31
CA PHE A 137 11.47 -1.32 -7.32
C PHE A 137 11.98 -1.39 -5.89
N GLN A 138 12.68 -2.47 -5.57
CA GLN A 138 13.31 -2.65 -4.27
C GLN A 138 14.79 -2.98 -4.50
N PRO A 139 15.69 -2.01 -4.30
CA PRO A 139 17.11 -2.25 -4.52
C PRO A 139 17.68 -3.20 -3.47
N GLU A 140 18.64 -4.01 -3.86
CA GLU A 140 19.44 -4.81 -2.94
C GLU A 140 20.48 -3.91 -2.25
N GLY A 141 20.67 -4.13 -0.94
CA GLY A 141 21.66 -3.41 -0.14
C GLY A 141 21.22 -2.01 0.29
N GLU A 142 22.18 -1.22 0.76
CA GLU A 142 21.92 0.13 1.22
C GLU A 142 21.56 1.07 0.08
N ILE A 143 20.57 1.94 0.34
CA ILE A 143 20.20 3.00 -0.60
C ILE A 143 21.18 4.14 -0.45
N THR A 144 22.02 4.33 -1.46
CA THR A 144 22.92 5.47 -1.52
C THR A 144 22.39 6.53 -2.47
N THR A 145 22.87 7.77 -2.31
CA THR A 145 22.52 8.85 -3.22
C THR A 145 22.89 8.51 -4.68
N GLU A 146 23.94 7.74 -4.88
CA GLU A 146 24.36 7.29 -6.21
C GLU A 146 23.37 6.31 -6.82
N LYS A 147 22.84 5.35 -6.02
CA LYS A 147 21.79 4.43 -6.48
C LYS A 147 20.54 5.16 -6.88
N ILE A 148 20.13 6.17 -6.13
CA ILE A 148 18.97 7.00 -6.46
C ILE A 148 19.18 7.72 -7.80
N LYS A 149 20.39 8.23 -8.07
CA LYS A 149 20.71 8.91 -9.31
C LYS A 149 20.67 7.99 -10.54
N GLU A 150 20.97 6.71 -10.39
CA GLU A 150 20.90 5.73 -11.48
C GLU A 150 19.47 5.51 -11.99
N PHE A 151 18.47 5.80 -11.17
CA PHE A 151 17.04 5.61 -11.49
C PHE A 151 16.32 6.90 -11.84
N ALA A 152 17.00 8.01 -11.76
CA ALA A 152 16.42 9.32 -12.11
C ALA A 152 16.33 9.53 -13.63
#